data_128a3a686deaae472d6b6a3326652d7e
#
_entry.id   128a3a686deaae472d6b6a3326652d7e
#
_cell.length_a   1.000
_cell.length_b   1.000
_cell.length_c   1.000
_cell.angle_alpha   90.00
_cell.angle_beta   90.00
_cell.angle_gamma   90.00
#
_symmetry.space_group_name_H-M   'P 1'
#
loop_
_entity.id
_entity.type
_entity.pdbx_description
1 polymer ?
#
loop_
_entity_poly.entity_id
_entity_poly.type
_entity_poly.pdbx_seq_one_letter_code
_entity_poly.pdbx_strand_id
1 'polypeptide(L)'
;MLLRHRQKTIDVISRARQHDWKIAIPAGLITAAALIVGSALGNVHGPAIRPRVVVWSAAAVVLFFGVIATRRTSAGLGHLVTTRTITAAGSAVRLVTTAVGYLIIICAELGLLDVSIDHLLVGAGLAGVILGIAAQQSLGNVFASVVLLLAKPFSVGERIRIRSGALGGIFDATVLAVSLTYVTVRTDDGVLKIPNSVMLATAAGPIAAPKEIAADQPAP
;
A
#
# COMPACT_ATOMS: atom_id res chain seq x y z
N MET A 1 -10.04 26.27 -23.39
CA MET A 1 -9.13 26.80 -22.37
C MET A 1 -8.88 25.80 -21.23
N LEU A 2 -9.88 25.06 -20.75
CA LEU A 2 -9.80 24.08 -19.66
C LEU A 2 -8.89 22.86 -19.96
N LEU A 3 -8.85 22.35 -21.17
CA LEU A 3 -8.01 21.20 -21.56
C LEU A 3 -6.52 21.52 -21.51
N ARG A 4 -6.09 22.72 -21.92
CA ARG A 4 -4.69 23.17 -21.81
C ARG A 4 -4.22 23.33 -20.37
N HIS A 5 -5.12 23.71 -19.46
CA HIS A 5 -4.78 23.84 -18.03
C HIS A 5 -4.58 22.46 -17.40
N ARG A 6 -5.42 21.49 -17.75
CA ARG A 6 -5.33 20.09 -17.27
C ARG A 6 -4.04 19.42 -17.78
N GLN A 7 -3.66 19.64 -19.03
CA GLN A 7 -2.45 19.10 -19.62
C GLN A 7 -1.19 19.61 -18.91
N LYS A 8 -1.11 20.93 -18.68
CA LYS A 8 0.01 21.55 -17.94
C LYS A 8 0.17 21.00 -16.52
N THR A 9 -0.94 20.77 -15.82
CA THR A 9 -0.92 20.20 -14.46
C THR A 9 -0.39 18.76 -14.45
N ILE A 10 -0.81 17.94 -15.44
CA ILE A 10 -0.32 16.55 -15.60
C ILE A 10 1.18 16.54 -15.90
N ASP A 11 1.67 17.42 -16.76
CA ASP A 11 3.08 17.52 -17.13
C ASP A 11 3.96 17.98 -15.96
N VAL A 12 3.48 18.91 -15.14
CA VAL A 12 4.20 19.36 -13.93
C VAL A 12 4.30 18.24 -12.92
N ILE A 13 3.21 17.51 -12.66
CA ILE A 13 3.19 16.38 -11.72
C ILE A 13 4.09 15.24 -12.21
N SER A 14 4.07 14.95 -13.51
CA SER A 14 4.91 13.88 -14.08
C SER A 14 6.41 14.21 -14.00
N ARG A 15 6.79 15.46 -14.23
CA ARG A 15 8.18 15.95 -14.11
C ARG A 15 8.65 15.94 -12.65
N ALA A 16 7.83 16.40 -11.71
CA ALA A 16 8.15 16.36 -10.28
C ALA A 16 8.38 14.92 -9.81
N ARG A 17 7.51 13.98 -10.20
CA ARG A 17 7.64 12.56 -9.90
C ARG A 17 8.94 11.95 -10.45
N GLN A 18 9.27 12.21 -11.72
CA GLN A 18 10.51 11.69 -12.30
C GLN A 18 11.75 12.24 -11.60
N HIS A 19 11.69 13.49 -11.14
CA HIS A 19 12.78 14.12 -10.41
C HIS A 19 13.01 13.47 -9.04
N ASP A 20 11.95 13.15 -8.31
CA ASP A 20 12.06 12.52 -7.00
C ASP A 20 12.73 11.14 -7.09
N TRP A 21 12.39 10.29 -8.05
CA TRP A 21 13.02 8.98 -8.24
C TRP A 21 14.45 9.06 -8.72
N LYS A 22 14.78 10.04 -9.57
CA LYS A 22 16.17 10.28 -10.03
C LYS A 22 17.12 10.63 -8.88
N ILE A 23 16.60 11.17 -7.78
CA ILE A 23 17.39 11.48 -6.58
C ILE A 23 17.26 10.35 -5.54
N ALA A 24 16.09 9.76 -5.37
CA ALA A 24 15.84 8.73 -4.37
C ALA A 24 16.70 7.48 -4.59
N ILE A 25 16.79 6.99 -5.83
CA ILE A 25 17.53 5.76 -6.16
C ILE A 25 19.03 5.92 -5.89
N PRO A 26 19.75 6.93 -6.45
CA PRO A 26 21.15 7.07 -6.17
C PRO A 26 21.44 7.36 -4.70
N ALA A 27 20.61 8.15 -4.02
CA ALA A 27 20.75 8.39 -2.59
C ALA A 27 20.61 7.09 -1.78
N GLY A 28 19.65 6.24 -2.12
CA GLY A 28 19.48 4.92 -1.50
C GLY A 28 20.66 3.98 -1.75
N LEU A 29 21.21 3.97 -2.96
CA LEU A 29 22.41 3.20 -3.31
C LEU A 29 23.64 3.67 -2.55
N ILE A 30 23.83 4.99 -2.42
CA ILE A 30 24.93 5.57 -1.63
C ILE A 30 24.79 5.20 -0.16
N THR A 31 23.56 5.26 0.39
CA THR A 31 23.27 4.84 1.76
C THR A 31 23.61 3.36 1.97
N ALA A 32 23.19 2.48 1.09
CA ALA A 32 23.48 1.05 1.15
C ALA A 32 24.99 0.77 1.05
N ALA A 33 25.69 1.44 0.13
CA ALA A 33 27.13 1.30 -0.02
C ALA A 33 27.87 1.78 1.23
N ALA A 34 27.47 2.91 1.81
CA ALA A 34 28.06 3.44 3.04
C ALA A 34 27.85 2.51 4.24
N LEU A 35 26.65 1.88 4.35
CA LEU A 35 26.37 0.86 5.37
C LEU A 35 27.28 -0.36 5.21
N ILE A 36 27.44 -0.89 4.00
CA ILE A 36 28.30 -2.04 3.72
C ILE A 36 29.77 -1.70 4.05
N VAL A 37 30.27 -0.57 3.60
CA VAL A 37 31.64 -0.16 3.86
C VAL A 37 31.89 0.10 5.35
N GLY A 38 30.96 0.81 6.00
CA GLY A 38 31.04 1.11 7.43
C GLY A 38 31.02 -0.14 8.30
N SER A 39 30.16 -1.09 8.00
CA SER A 39 30.06 -2.36 8.75
C SER A 39 31.21 -3.32 8.45
N ALA A 40 31.75 -3.32 7.23
CA ALA A 40 32.84 -4.26 6.86
C ALA A 40 34.23 -3.76 7.29
N LEU A 41 34.49 -2.46 7.20
CA LEU A 41 35.82 -1.87 7.42
C LEU A 41 35.91 -1.02 8.70
N GLY A 42 34.75 -0.68 9.27
CA GLY A 42 34.67 0.15 10.45
C GLY A 42 34.77 -0.64 11.75
N ASN A 43 35.27 0.00 12.80
CA ASN A 43 35.24 -0.52 14.16
C ASN A 43 35.21 0.67 15.13
N VAL A 44 34.13 0.81 15.87
CA VAL A 44 33.93 1.94 16.80
C VAL A 44 34.83 1.79 18.02
N HIS A 45 35.01 0.55 18.50
CA HIS A 45 35.71 0.24 19.76
C HIS A 45 37.18 -0.16 19.56
N GLY A 46 37.65 -0.29 18.32
CA GLY A 46 39.04 -0.66 18.01
C GLY A 46 40.06 0.39 18.43
N PRO A 47 41.31 0.02 18.76
CA PRO A 47 42.35 0.95 19.17
C PRO A 47 42.86 1.88 18.04
N ALA A 48 42.67 1.47 16.78
CA ALA A 48 43.15 2.20 15.62
C ALA A 48 42.18 3.35 15.24
N ILE A 49 42.76 4.48 14.84
CA ILE A 49 41.98 5.66 14.45
C ILE A 49 41.29 5.47 13.11
N ARG A 50 41.95 4.79 12.15
CA ARG A 50 41.37 4.58 10.80
C ARG A 50 39.99 3.92 10.76
N PRO A 51 39.76 2.76 11.42
CA PRO A 51 38.44 2.13 11.42
C PRO A 51 37.36 3.01 12.10
N ARG A 52 37.70 3.79 13.12
CA ARG A 52 36.79 4.75 13.76
C ARG A 52 36.36 5.85 12.78
N VAL A 53 37.33 6.44 12.06
CA VAL A 53 37.03 7.47 11.05
C VAL A 53 36.10 6.89 9.95
N VAL A 54 36.34 5.65 9.53
CA VAL A 54 35.46 4.97 8.54
C VAL A 54 34.03 4.87 9.06
N VAL A 55 33.81 4.42 10.31
CA VAL A 55 32.44 4.32 10.87
C VAL A 55 31.77 5.70 10.95
N TRP A 56 32.43 6.69 11.51
CA TRP A 56 31.84 8.02 11.67
C TRP A 56 31.55 8.70 10.32
N SER A 57 32.43 8.51 9.32
CA SER A 57 32.17 9.03 7.98
C SER A 57 31.04 8.27 7.28
N ALA A 58 30.96 6.94 7.45
CA ALA A 58 29.88 6.13 6.93
C ALA A 58 28.54 6.52 7.58
N ALA A 59 28.49 6.71 8.90
CA ALA A 59 27.31 7.17 9.61
C ALA A 59 26.84 8.54 9.10
N ALA A 60 27.74 9.50 8.94
CA ALA A 60 27.37 10.80 8.38
C ALA A 60 26.78 10.69 6.97
N VAL A 61 27.33 9.81 6.13
CA VAL A 61 26.83 9.56 4.76
C VAL A 61 25.46 8.87 4.82
N VAL A 62 25.28 7.84 5.67
CA VAL A 62 24.02 7.12 5.86
C VAL A 62 22.93 8.08 6.33
N LEU A 63 23.20 8.91 7.32
CA LEU A 63 22.25 9.89 7.82
C LEU A 63 21.85 10.88 6.74
N PHE A 64 22.82 11.50 6.06
CA PHE A 64 22.56 12.52 5.06
C PHE A 64 21.80 11.96 3.84
N PHE A 65 22.34 10.92 3.20
CA PHE A 65 21.74 10.34 2.01
C PHE A 65 20.49 9.51 2.33
N GLY A 66 20.43 8.85 3.48
CA GLY A 66 19.27 8.13 3.95
C GLY A 66 18.06 9.05 4.15
N VAL A 67 18.25 10.22 4.77
CA VAL A 67 17.20 11.24 4.91
C VAL A 67 16.75 11.75 3.54
N ILE A 68 17.66 12.01 2.62
CA ILE A 68 17.31 12.42 1.25
C ILE A 68 16.51 11.31 0.55
N ALA A 69 16.99 10.07 0.59
CA ALA A 69 16.33 8.91 -0.01
C ALA A 69 14.91 8.76 0.54
N THR A 70 14.75 8.78 1.86
CA THR A 70 13.45 8.66 2.53
C THR A 70 12.49 9.76 2.11
N ARG A 71 12.92 11.03 2.15
CA ARG A 71 12.07 12.16 1.77
C ARG A 71 11.66 12.13 0.31
N ARG A 72 12.56 11.75 -0.59
CA ARG A 72 12.27 11.67 -2.02
C ARG A 72 11.40 10.47 -2.36
N THR A 73 11.65 9.32 -1.76
CA THR A 73 10.79 8.12 -1.93
C THR A 73 9.39 8.39 -1.42
N SER A 74 9.24 8.96 -0.22
CA SER A 74 7.93 9.27 0.36
C SER A 74 7.16 10.31 -0.47
N ALA A 75 7.82 11.31 -1.02
CA ALA A 75 7.20 12.27 -1.92
C ALA A 75 6.75 11.59 -3.23
N GLY A 76 7.62 10.79 -3.84
CA GLY A 76 7.30 10.05 -5.07
C GLY A 76 6.11 9.10 -4.91
N LEU A 77 6.08 8.32 -3.82
CA LEU A 77 4.95 7.43 -3.51
C LEU A 77 3.66 8.22 -3.22
N GLY A 78 3.73 9.30 -2.45
CA GLY A 78 2.60 10.16 -2.18
C GLY A 78 2.00 10.72 -3.48
N HIS A 79 2.81 11.17 -4.42
CA HIS A 79 2.35 11.65 -5.73
C HIS A 79 1.69 10.55 -6.58
N LEU A 80 2.20 9.30 -6.53
CA LEU A 80 1.58 8.17 -7.24
C LEU A 80 0.15 7.90 -6.76
N VAL A 81 -0.09 8.00 -5.46
CA VAL A 81 -1.41 7.74 -4.86
C VAL A 81 -2.35 8.93 -5.09
N THR A 82 -1.88 10.15 -4.96
CA THR A 82 -2.69 11.35 -5.14
C THR A 82 -3.26 11.49 -6.57
N THR A 83 -2.52 11.03 -7.59
CA THR A 83 -3.00 11.08 -8.99
C THR A 83 -4.13 10.08 -9.28
N ARG A 84 -4.32 9.08 -8.44
CA ARG A 84 -5.33 8.01 -8.65
C ARG A 84 -6.48 8.05 -7.64
N THR A 85 -6.32 8.77 -6.52
CA THR A 85 -7.27 8.77 -5.40
C THR A 85 -7.39 10.18 -4.79
N ILE A 86 -8.07 10.29 -3.66
CA ILE A 86 -8.26 11.53 -2.90
C ILE A 86 -6.91 12.01 -2.33
N THR A 87 -6.66 13.32 -2.29
CA THR A 87 -5.44 13.95 -1.75
C THR A 87 -5.05 13.48 -0.34
N ALA A 88 -6.04 13.14 0.50
CA ALA A 88 -5.81 12.60 1.84
C ALA A 88 -5.07 11.24 1.85
N ALA A 89 -5.29 10.37 0.85
CA ALA A 89 -4.60 9.09 0.76
C ALA A 89 -3.10 9.25 0.44
N GLY A 90 -2.76 10.23 -0.41
CA GLY A 90 -1.36 10.54 -0.74
C GLY A 90 -0.57 11.07 0.46
N SER A 91 -1.20 11.91 1.32
CA SER A 91 -0.56 12.41 2.54
C SER A 91 -0.35 11.30 3.58
N ALA A 92 -1.30 10.38 3.73
CA ALA A 92 -1.17 9.24 4.62
C ALA A 92 -0.02 8.30 4.18
N VAL A 93 0.07 7.96 2.89
CA VAL A 93 1.16 7.15 2.33
C VAL A 93 2.51 7.83 2.56
N ARG A 94 2.59 9.14 2.32
CA ARG A 94 3.80 9.92 2.56
C ARG A 94 4.23 9.87 4.03
N LEU A 95 3.29 10.06 4.97
CA LEU A 95 3.55 10.01 6.40
C LEU A 95 4.10 8.65 6.82
N VAL A 96 3.41 7.56 6.46
CA VAL A 96 3.81 6.19 6.80
C VAL A 96 5.17 5.86 6.20
N THR A 97 5.39 6.15 4.91
CA THR A 97 6.69 5.89 4.25
C THR A 97 7.82 6.68 4.90
N THR A 98 7.56 7.93 5.31
CA THR A 98 8.57 8.77 5.99
C THR A 98 8.90 8.21 7.37
N ALA A 99 7.89 7.81 8.16
CA ALA A 99 8.07 7.23 9.48
C ALA A 99 8.86 5.91 9.42
N VAL A 100 8.50 5.00 8.51
CA VAL A 100 9.21 3.74 8.28
C VAL A 100 10.65 3.99 7.81
N GLY A 101 10.85 4.92 6.88
CA GLY A 101 12.18 5.25 6.37
C GLY A 101 13.11 5.81 7.46
N TYR A 102 12.60 6.68 8.32
CA TYR A 102 13.40 7.19 9.45
C TYR A 102 13.67 6.11 10.49
N LEU A 103 12.73 5.22 10.76
CA LEU A 103 12.97 4.09 11.65
C LEU A 103 14.10 3.19 11.13
N ILE A 104 14.11 2.89 9.82
CA ILE A 104 15.18 2.13 9.17
C ILE A 104 16.53 2.83 9.31
N ILE A 105 16.59 4.15 9.09
CA ILE A 105 17.84 4.93 9.25
C ILE A 105 18.33 4.86 10.69
N ILE A 106 17.45 5.07 11.67
CA ILE A 106 17.81 5.01 13.09
C ILE A 106 18.37 3.63 13.46
N CYS A 107 17.69 2.56 13.05
CA CYS A 107 18.19 1.20 13.31
C CYS A 107 19.53 0.93 12.63
N ALA A 108 19.71 1.41 11.39
CA ALA A 108 20.96 1.29 10.65
C ALA A 108 22.11 2.05 11.31
N GLU A 109 21.87 3.28 11.77
CA GLU A 109 22.84 4.08 12.52
C GLU A 109 23.26 3.42 13.83
N LEU A 110 22.29 2.96 14.62
CA LEU A 110 22.58 2.27 15.89
C LEU A 110 23.39 1.01 15.65
N GLY A 111 23.06 0.22 14.62
CA GLY A 111 23.82 -0.96 14.25
C GLY A 111 25.24 -0.63 13.77
N LEU A 112 25.42 0.47 13.00
CA LEU A 112 26.73 0.92 12.52
C LEU A 112 27.62 1.41 13.66
N LEU A 113 27.03 2.02 14.69
CA LEU A 113 27.72 2.53 15.88
C LEU A 113 27.92 1.46 16.98
N ASP A 114 27.58 0.19 16.66
CA ASP A 114 27.70 -0.93 17.61
C ASP A 114 26.92 -0.72 18.91
N VAL A 115 25.76 -0.03 18.80
CA VAL A 115 24.83 0.14 19.92
C VAL A 115 23.89 -1.07 19.94
N SER A 116 23.81 -1.76 21.07
CA SER A 116 22.88 -2.89 21.27
C SER A 116 21.43 -2.45 21.02
N ILE A 117 20.85 -2.98 19.96
CA ILE A 117 19.45 -2.69 19.58
C ILE A 117 18.49 -3.80 19.97
N ASP A 118 18.95 -4.86 20.67
CA ASP A 118 18.16 -6.03 21.01
C ASP A 118 16.86 -5.67 21.73
N HIS A 119 16.90 -4.81 22.73
CA HIS A 119 15.72 -4.37 23.46
C HIS A 119 14.78 -3.52 22.58
N LEU A 120 15.34 -2.72 21.66
CA LEU A 120 14.56 -1.95 20.67
C LEU A 120 13.86 -2.88 19.68
N LEU A 121 14.53 -3.94 19.22
CA LEU A 121 13.96 -4.92 18.31
C LEU A 121 12.82 -5.72 18.97
N VAL A 122 12.98 -6.11 20.24
CA VAL A 122 11.91 -6.77 21.00
C VAL A 122 10.71 -5.84 21.16
N GLY A 123 10.94 -4.58 21.55
CA GLY A 123 9.87 -3.58 21.68
C GLY A 123 9.19 -3.26 20.34
N ALA A 124 9.96 -3.10 19.27
CA ALA A 124 9.45 -2.87 17.93
C ALA A 124 8.66 -4.09 17.40
N GLY A 125 9.12 -5.30 17.72
CA GLY A 125 8.42 -6.54 17.38
C GLY A 125 7.04 -6.60 18.04
N LEU A 126 6.96 -6.33 19.34
CA LEU A 126 5.69 -6.28 20.07
C LEU A 126 4.77 -5.19 19.52
N ALA A 127 5.30 -3.98 19.29
CA ALA A 127 4.54 -2.89 18.69
C ALA A 127 4.04 -3.27 17.27
N GLY A 128 4.87 -3.99 16.49
CA GLY A 128 4.50 -4.51 15.17
C GLY A 128 3.33 -5.49 15.21
N VAL A 129 3.30 -6.39 16.20
CA VAL A 129 2.17 -7.31 16.41
C VAL A 129 0.90 -6.53 16.73
N ILE A 130 0.94 -5.57 17.64
CA ILE A 130 -0.22 -4.75 18.01
C ILE A 130 -0.73 -3.97 16.79
N LEU A 131 0.17 -3.34 16.04
CA LEU A 131 -0.18 -2.62 14.80
C LEU A 131 -0.74 -3.57 13.74
N GLY A 132 -0.19 -4.79 13.63
CA GLY A 132 -0.68 -5.82 12.71
C GLY A 132 -2.12 -6.22 13.04
N ILE A 133 -2.43 -6.44 14.31
CA ILE A 133 -3.80 -6.73 14.76
C ILE A 133 -4.73 -5.54 14.47
N ALA A 134 -4.30 -4.32 14.76
CA ALA A 134 -5.08 -3.12 14.47
C ALA A 134 -5.33 -2.92 12.96
N ALA A 135 -4.39 -3.31 12.10
CA ALA A 135 -4.49 -3.21 10.65
C ALA A 135 -5.19 -4.42 10.00
N GLN A 136 -5.43 -5.50 10.71
CA GLN A 136 -5.89 -6.79 10.18
C GLN A 136 -7.11 -6.69 9.28
N GLN A 137 -8.13 -5.93 9.69
CA GLN A 137 -9.35 -5.75 8.90
C GLN A 137 -9.09 -5.03 7.58
N SER A 138 -8.26 -3.99 7.59
CA SER A 138 -7.91 -3.24 6.38
C SER A 138 -7.09 -4.08 5.40
N LEU A 139 -6.10 -4.83 5.91
CA LEU A 139 -5.29 -5.76 5.12
C LEU A 139 -6.16 -6.89 4.56
N GLY A 140 -7.11 -7.43 5.36
CA GLY A 140 -8.06 -8.44 4.90
C GLY A 140 -8.89 -7.98 3.70
N ASN A 141 -9.31 -6.72 3.67
CA ASN A 141 -10.02 -6.16 2.52
C ASN A 141 -9.13 -6.03 1.28
N VAL A 142 -7.85 -5.67 1.45
CA VAL A 142 -6.88 -5.59 0.34
C VAL A 142 -6.60 -6.98 -0.24
N PHE A 143 -6.35 -7.99 0.60
CA PHE A 143 -6.17 -9.37 0.15
C PHE A 143 -7.43 -9.92 -0.52
N ALA A 144 -8.61 -9.65 0.06
CA ALA A 144 -9.88 -10.03 -0.55
C ALA A 144 -10.06 -9.41 -1.95
N SER A 145 -9.63 -8.15 -2.17
CA SER A 145 -9.69 -7.55 -3.50
C SER A 145 -8.82 -8.28 -4.52
N VAL A 146 -7.63 -8.69 -4.12
CA VAL A 146 -6.73 -9.48 -4.99
C VAL A 146 -7.39 -10.80 -5.38
N VAL A 147 -7.99 -11.51 -4.41
CA VAL A 147 -8.69 -12.77 -4.66
C VAL A 147 -9.88 -12.56 -5.60
N LEU A 148 -10.73 -11.53 -5.35
CA LEU A 148 -11.88 -11.21 -6.22
C LEU A 148 -11.45 -10.88 -7.65
N LEU A 149 -10.34 -10.17 -7.83
CA LEU A 149 -9.82 -9.81 -9.15
C LEU A 149 -9.22 -11.01 -9.91
N LEU A 150 -8.62 -11.97 -9.18
CA LEU A 150 -8.04 -13.18 -9.77
C LEU A 150 -9.11 -14.24 -10.06
N ALA A 151 -9.96 -14.53 -9.08
CA ALA A 151 -11.00 -15.56 -9.19
C ALA A 151 -12.19 -15.12 -10.03
N LYS A 152 -12.46 -13.80 -10.12
CA LYS A 152 -13.55 -13.18 -10.89
C LYS A 152 -14.90 -13.89 -10.71
N PRO A 153 -15.40 -14.05 -9.49
CA PRO A 153 -16.68 -14.72 -9.25
C PRO A 153 -17.85 -13.95 -9.88
N PHE A 154 -17.65 -12.68 -10.20
CA PHE A 154 -18.58 -11.80 -10.93
C PHE A 154 -17.78 -10.72 -11.68
N SER A 155 -18.42 -10.10 -12.67
CA SER A 155 -17.83 -9.04 -13.50
C SER A 155 -18.45 -7.67 -13.22
N VAL A 156 -17.71 -6.60 -13.52
CA VAL A 156 -18.26 -5.25 -13.48
C VAL A 156 -19.34 -5.09 -14.55
N GLY A 157 -20.51 -4.57 -14.16
CA GLY A 157 -21.71 -4.47 -14.98
C GLY A 157 -22.65 -5.66 -14.84
N GLU A 158 -22.24 -6.74 -14.19
CA GLU A 158 -23.04 -7.94 -14.00
C GLU A 158 -24.07 -7.73 -12.89
N ARG A 159 -25.29 -8.26 -13.09
CA ARG A 159 -26.35 -8.32 -12.10
C ARG A 159 -26.24 -9.63 -11.31
N ILE A 160 -26.01 -9.53 -10.04
CA ILE A 160 -25.77 -10.66 -9.14
C ILE A 160 -26.77 -10.69 -7.99
N ARG A 161 -27.04 -11.86 -7.49
CA ARG A 161 -27.77 -12.08 -6.24
C ARG A 161 -26.78 -12.33 -5.12
N ILE A 162 -26.84 -11.49 -4.10
CA ILE A 162 -25.97 -11.54 -2.92
C ILE A 162 -26.80 -12.16 -1.78
N ARG A 163 -26.23 -13.17 -1.12
CA ARG A 163 -26.81 -13.84 0.05
C ARG A 163 -25.83 -13.72 1.21
N SER A 164 -26.13 -12.89 2.18
CA SER A 164 -25.24 -12.66 3.31
C SER A 164 -26.04 -12.30 4.56
N GLY A 165 -25.83 -13.09 5.62
CA GLY A 165 -26.37 -12.74 6.94
C GLY A 165 -25.77 -11.45 7.50
N ALA A 166 -24.50 -11.19 7.24
CA ALA A 166 -23.82 -9.97 7.67
C ALA A 166 -24.33 -8.69 6.99
N LEU A 167 -24.99 -8.81 5.82
CA LEU A 167 -25.57 -7.70 5.06
C LEU A 167 -27.10 -7.63 5.15
N GLY A 168 -27.71 -8.38 6.07
CA GLY A 168 -29.17 -8.32 6.32
C GLY A 168 -30.00 -9.19 5.41
N GLY A 169 -29.42 -10.18 4.68
CA GLY A 169 -30.22 -11.16 3.95
C GLY A 169 -29.85 -11.37 2.49
N ILE A 170 -30.87 -11.40 1.64
CA ILE A 170 -30.75 -11.66 0.19
C ILE A 170 -31.17 -10.41 -0.56
N PHE A 171 -30.37 -9.93 -1.48
CA PHE A 171 -30.71 -8.83 -2.36
C PHE A 171 -30.03 -8.93 -3.73
N ASP A 172 -30.64 -8.31 -4.72
CA ASP A 172 -30.11 -8.25 -6.07
C ASP A 172 -29.34 -6.93 -6.23
N ALA A 173 -28.20 -6.99 -6.93
CA ALA A 173 -27.35 -5.83 -7.14
C ALA A 173 -26.63 -5.91 -8.47
N THR A 174 -26.32 -4.76 -9.06
CA THR A 174 -25.42 -4.64 -10.20
C THR A 174 -24.06 -4.17 -9.73
N VAL A 175 -23.00 -4.89 -10.08
CA VAL A 175 -21.63 -4.53 -9.73
C VAL A 175 -21.19 -3.31 -10.55
N LEU A 176 -20.87 -2.20 -9.89
CA LEU A 176 -20.42 -0.98 -10.56
C LEU A 176 -18.89 -0.90 -10.65
N ALA A 177 -18.19 -1.30 -9.57
CA ALA A 177 -16.74 -1.25 -9.51
C ALA A 177 -16.21 -2.16 -8.41
N VAL A 178 -15.02 -2.71 -8.62
CA VAL A 178 -14.21 -3.37 -7.59
C VAL A 178 -13.00 -2.46 -7.29
N SER A 179 -12.92 -1.97 -6.05
CA SER A 179 -11.84 -1.10 -5.59
C SER A 179 -10.94 -1.87 -4.61
N LEU A 180 -9.87 -1.24 -4.15
CA LEU A 180 -8.88 -1.88 -3.27
C LEU A 180 -9.48 -2.42 -1.96
N THR A 181 -10.50 -1.76 -1.42
CA THR A 181 -11.10 -2.12 -0.12
C THR A 181 -12.60 -2.38 -0.16
N TYR A 182 -13.30 -1.96 -1.22
CA TYR A 182 -14.74 -2.06 -1.37
C TYR A 182 -15.14 -2.51 -2.77
N VAL A 183 -16.19 -3.33 -2.84
CA VAL A 183 -17.00 -3.51 -4.06
C VAL A 183 -18.15 -2.51 -3.99
N THR A 184 -18.33 -1.73 -5.05
CA THR A 184 -19.44 -0.80 -5.20
C THR A 184 -20.52 -1.49 -6.01
N VAL A 185 -21.71 -1.58 -5.47
CA VAL A 185 -22.88 -2.20 -6.12
C VAL A 185 -24.06 -1.23 -6.14
N ARG A 186 -24.93 -1.37 -7.12
CA ARG A 186 -26.21 -0.67 -7.20
C ARG A 186 -27.32 -1.65 -6.89
N THR A 187 -28.12 -1.33 -5.91
CA THR A 187 -29.38 -2.00 -5.54
C THR A 187 -30.56 -1.11 -5.89
N ASP A 188 -31.78 -1.62 -5.70
CA ASP A 188 -32.99 -0.83 -5.88
C ASP A 188 -33.10 0.33 -4.86
N ASP A 189 -32.50 0.19 -3.67
CA ASP A 189 -32.45 1.23 -2.63
C ASP A 189 -31.33 2.25 -2.83
N GLY A 190 -30.42 2.03 -3.80
CA GLY A 190 -29.32 2.94 -4.08
C GLY A 190 -27.95 2.28 -4.27
N VAL A 191 -26.89 3.08 -4.11
CA VAL A 191 -25.51 2.61 -4.27
C VAL A 191 -24.92 2.24 -2.92
N LEU A 192 -24.49 0.99 -2.78
CA LEU A 192 -23.85 0.45 -1.59
C LEU A 192 -22.36 0.18 -1.84
N LYS A 193 -21.56 0.37 -0.79
CA LYS A 193 -20.15 -0.01 -0.76
C LYS A 193 -19.96 -1.15 0.23
N ILE A 194 -19.66 -2.33 -0.26
CA ILE A 194 -19.49 -3.54 0.53
C ILE A 194 -17.99 -3.79 0.71
N PRO A 195 -17.45 -3.94 1.93
CA PRO A 195 -16.07 -4.32 2.15
C PRO A 195 -15.70 -5.60 1.39
N ASN A 196 -14.54 -5.64 0.76
CA ASN A 196 -14.13 -6.76 -0.08
C ASN A 196 -14.09 -8.10 0.69
N SER A 197 -13.66 -8.09 1.95
CA SER A 197 -13.63 -9.27 2.81
C SER A 197 -15.05 -9.82 3.08
N VAL A 198 -16.03 -8.93 3.26
CA VAL A 198 -17.42 -9.31 3.41
C VAL A 198 -17.96 -9.88 2.11
N MET A 199 -17.68 -9.22 0.98
CA MET A 199 -18.12 -9.69 -0.34
C MET A 199 -17.54 -11.06 -0.68
N LEU A 200 -16.27 -11.31 -0.37
CA LEU A 200 -15.62 -12.62 -0.57
C LEU A 200 -16.22 -13.72 0.31
N ALA A 201 -16.72 -13.37 1.49
CA ALA A 201 -17.37 -14.30 2.42
C ALA A 201 -18.86 -14.52 2.13
N THR A 202 -19.43 -13.84 1.13
CA THR A 202 -20.85 -14.01 0.77
C THR A 202 -21.02 -15.02 -0.36
N ALA A 203 -22.20 -15.63 -0.43
CA ALA A 203 -22.62 -16.34 -1.62
C ALA A 203 -23.14 -15.33 -2.64
N ALA A 204 -22.36 -15.07 -3.68
CA ALA A 204 -22.72 -14.19 -4.78
C ALA A 204 -22.65 -14.95 -6.10
N GLY A 205 -23.66 -14.77 -6.94
CA GLY A 205 -23.70 -15.42 -8.26
C GLY A 205 -24.64 -14.70 -9.22
N PRO A 206 -24.52 -14.98 -10.53
CA PRO A 206 -25.37 -14.38 -11.54
C PRO A 206 -26.86 -14.72 -11.26
N ILE A 207 -27.70 -13.75 -11.53
CA ILE A 207 -29.15 -13.99 -11.51
C ILE A 207 -29.49 -14.78 -12.75
N ALA A 208 -29.95 -16.02 -12.59
CA ALA A 208 -30.46 -16.79 -13.72
C ALA A 208 -31.59 -16.02 -14.41
N ALA A 209 -31.52 -15.90 -15.74
CA ALA A 209 -32.67 -15.43 -16.50
C ALA A 209 -33.92 -16.24 -16.08
N PRO A 210 -35.11 -15.63 -16.02
CA PRO A 210 -36.32 -16.37 -15.75
C PRO A 210 -36.34 -17.55 -16.75
N LYS A 211 -36.40 -18.77 -16.22
CA LYS A 211 -36.63 -19.96 -17.04
C LYS A 211 -37.96 -19.72 -17.72
N GLU A 212 -37.94 -19.40 -18.99
CA GLU A 212 -39.14 -19.35 -19.81
C GLU A 212 -39.79 -20.72 -19.64
N ILE A 213 -40.87 -20.77 -18.83
CA ILE A 213 -41.64 -21.97 -18.67
C ILE A 213 -42.18 -22.23 -20.06
N ALA A 214 -41.61 -23.20 -20.74
CA ALA A 214 -42.13 -23.71 -21.98
C ALA A 214 -43.58 -24.16 -21.69
N ALA A 215 -44.48 -23.23 -21.91
CA ALA A 215 -45.92 -23.52 -22.02
C ALA A 215 -46.12 -24.12 -23.42
N ASP A 216 -45.75 -25.38 -23.57
CA ASP A 216 -46.33 -26.21 -24.58
C ASP A 216 -46.04 -27.69 -24.31
N GLN A 217 -46.92 -28.31 -23.54
CA GLN A 217 -47.25 -29.71 -23.76
C GLN A 217 -48.78 -29.80 -23.74
N PRO A 218 -49.43 -30.01 -24.89
CA PRO A 218 -50.82 -30.42 -24.88
C PRO A 218 -50.89 -31.80 -24.28
N ALA A 219 -51.79 -31.95 -23.31
CA ALA A 219 -52.12 -33.22 -22.68
C ALA A 219 -52.65 -34.23 -23.72
N PRO A 220 -52.41 -35.54 -23.51
CA PRO A 220 -52.88 -36.60 -24.39
C PRO A 220 -54.38 -36.78 -24.38
#